data_b5719063e333376e0e3ee63d43b1179a
#
_entry.id   b5719063e333376e0e3ee63d43b1179a
#
_cell.length_a   1.000
_cell.length_b   1.000
_cell.length_c   1.000
_cell.angle_alpha   90.00
_cell.angle_beta   90.00
_cell.angle_gamma   90.00
#
_symmetry.space_group_name_H-M   'P 1'
#
loop_
_entity.id
_entity.type
_entity.pdbx_description
1 polymer ?
#
loop_
_entity_poly.entity_id
_entity_poly.type
_entity_poly.pdbx_seq_one_letter_code
_entity_poly.pdbx_strand_id
1 'polypeptide(L)'
;MARVRFYVATSLDGFIADGEGSVDWLAPYDARLYGYDSFLEEVGALIMGRRTFELINAVGEDWPYRGKPVFVLSSHSLGRAPTGVSATTRGMWEALQQARQATAKDIWIVGGAVAMQSALEDGHIDLMDIFLVPVMLGKGVSLLNDLRLRQTLIFDGIESFPDGVVKLRYIVSKQDGPRAQT
;
A
#
# COMPACT_ATOMS: atom_id res chain seq x y z
N MET A 1 5.28 13.91 12.60
CA MET A 1 5.53 12.47 12.58
C MET A 1 5.31 11.96 11.17
N ALA A 2 6.13 11.01 10.69
CA ALA A 2 5.92 10.32 9.41
C ALA A 2 4.53 9.68 9.38
N ARG A 3 3.71 10.02 8.38
CA ARG A 3 2.41 9.39 8.16
C ARG A 3 2.60 8.02 7.52
N VAL A 4 1.74 7.08 7.84
CA VAL A 4 1.67 5.77 7.18
C VAL A 4 0.52 5.82 6.18
N ARG A 5 0.81 5.53 4.92
CA ARG A 5 -0.12 5.74 3.81
C ARG A 5 -0.36 4.49 2.99
N PHE A 6 -1.60 4.33 2.53
CA PHE A 6 -1.91 3.58 1.32
C PHE A 6 -1.88 4.52 0.12
N TYR A 7 -1.36 4.03 -0.99
CA TYR A 7 -1.46 4.62 -2.32
C TYR A 7 -1.64 3.43 -3.27
N VAL A 8 -2.86 3.17 -3.67
CA VAL A 8 -3.22 1.91 -4.32
C VAL A 8 -4.27 2.11 -5.40
N ALA A 9 -4.06 1.46 -6.55
CA ALA A 9 -5.08 1.32 -7.58
C ALA A 9 -5.95 0.09 -7.30
N THR A 10 -7.24 0.23 -7.53
CA THR A 10 -8.21 -0.86 -7.44
C THR A 10 -9.18 -0.81 -8.59
N SER A 11 -9.64 -1.97 -9.05
CA SER A 11 -10.77 -2.06 -9.97
C SER A 11 -12.03 -1.47 -9.33
N LEU A 12 -13.04 -1.15 -10.14
CA LEU A 12 -14.30 -0.60 -9.63
C LEU A 12 -15.01 -1.56 -8.65
N ASP A 13 -14.80 -2.85 -8.82
CA ASP A 13 -15.32 -3.92 -7.95
C ASP A 13 -14.35 -4.34 -6.83
N GLY A 14 -13.30 -3.54 -6.56
CA GLY A 14 -12.49 -3.60 -5.34
C GLY A 14 -11.30 -4.56 -5.34
N PHE A 15 -10.82 -5.00 -6.51
CA PHE A 15 -9.66 -5.88 -6.62
C PHE A 15 -8.39 -5.10 -6.93
N ILE A 16 -7.25 -5.52 -6.36
CA ILE A 16 -5.92 -4.97 -6.61
C ILE A 16 -5.09 -5.83 -7.58
N ALA A 17 -5.50 -7.05 -7.82
CA ALA A 17 -4.95 -7.97 -8.82
C ALA A 17 -6.06 -8.90 -9.30
N ASP A 18 -5.89 -9.48 -10.48
CA ASP A 18 -6.84 -10.45 -11.04
C ASP A 18 -6.81 -11.82 -10.33
N GLY A 19 -7.56 -12.80 -10.86
CA GLY A 19 -7.66 -14.13 -10.29
C GLY A 19 -6.34 -14.95 -10.34
N GLU A 20 -5.38 -14.55 -11.15
CA GLU A 20 -4.06 -15.14 -11.26
C GLU A 20 -3.01 -14.37 -10.43
N GLY A 21 -3.42 -13.21 -9.89
CA GLY A 21 -2.58 -12.30 -9.11
C GLY A 21 -1.77 -11.34 -9.98
N SER A 22 -2.13 -11.20 -11.28
CA SER A 22 -1.53 -10.22 -12.19
C SER A 22 -2.13 -8.83 -12.00
N VAL A 23 -1.32 -7.82 -12.32
CA VAL A 23 -1.69 -6.39 -12.36
C VAL A 23 -1.65 -5.83 -13.79
N ASP A 24 -1.60 -6.69 -14.81
CA ASP A 24 -1.49 -6.28 -16.22
C ASP A 24 -2.67 -5.44 -16.71
N TRP A 25 -3.81 -5.55 -16.03
CA TRP A 25 -4.98 -4.71 -16.27
C TRP A 25 -4.74 -3.21 -16.01
N LEU A 26 -3.65 -2.86 -15.29
CA LEU A 26 -3.20 -1.49 -15.07
C LEU A 26 -2.31 -0.95 -16.19
N ALA A 27 -1.82 -1.79 -17.11
CA ALA A 27 -0.88 -1.40 -18.16
C ALA A 27 -1.34 -0.20 -19.03
N PRO A 28 -2.66 -0.01 -19.31
CA PRO A 28 -3.14 1.17 -20.01
C PRO A 28 -3.08 2.48 -19.20
N TYR A 29 -2.86 2.41 -17.90
CA TYR A 29 -2.97 3.53 -16.96
C TYR A 29 -1.58 3.93 -16.45
N ASP A 30 -1.05 5.08 -16.91
CA ASP A 30 0.25 5.57 -16.45
C ASP A 30 0.13 6.28 -15.08
N ALA A 31 0.64 5.66 -14.04
CA ALA A 31 0.59 6.19 -12.68
C ALA A 31 1.19 7.61 -12.55
N ARG A 32 2.11 8.02 -13.43
CA ARG A 32 2.70 9.37 -13.43
C ARG A 32 1.67 10.44 -13.73
N LEU A 33 0.66 10.13 -14.54
CA LEU A 33 -0.46 11.05 -14.84
C LEU A 33 -1.34 11.31 -13.61
N TYR A 34 -1.27 10.46 -12.58
CA TYR A 34 -2.04 10.54 -11.34
C TYR A 34 -1.24 11.05 -10.15
N GLY A 35 -0.09 11.70 -10.42
CA GLY A 35 0.74 12.32 -9.38
C GLY A 35 1.66 11.35 -8.62
N TYR A 36 1.99 10.20 -9.23
CA TYR A 36 2.86 9.19 -8.60
C TYR A 36 4.25 9.72 -8.25
N ASP A 37 4.86 10.51 -9.13
CA ASP A 37 6.21 11.05 -8.90
C ASP A 37 6.23 11.98 -7.67
N SER A 38 5.27 12.90 -7.59
CA SER A 38 5.12 13.80 -6.43
C SER A 38 4.84 13.03 -5.14
N PHE A 39 3.99 11.99 -5.21
CA PHE A 39 3.76 11.09 -4.09
C PHE A 39 5.06 10.40 -3.65
N LEU A 40 5.83 9.88 -4.60
CA LEU A 40 7.07 9.17 -4.30
C LEU A 40 8.14 10.09 -3.67
N GLU A 41 8.15 11.38 -3.98
CA GLU A 41 9.01 12.38 -3.34
C GLU A 41 8.68 12.58 -1.84
N GLU A 42 7.40 12.46 -1.46
CA GLU A 42 6.95 12.54 -0.07
C GLU A 42 7.31 11.28 0.74
N VAL A 43 7.49 10.14 0.06
CA VAL A 43 7.77 8.84 0.68
C VAL A 43 9.25 8.70 1.00
N GLY A 44 9.57 8.33 2.24
CA GLY A 44 10.94 8.11 2.69
C GLY A 44 11.28 6.64 2.98
N ALA A 45 10.27 5.78 3.18
CA ALA A 45 10.46 4.35 3.37
C ALA A 45 9.24 3.57 2.86
N LEU A 46 9.44 2.32 2.49
CA LEU A 46 8.39 1.44 1.98
C LEU A 46 8.29 0.17 2.81
N ILE A 47 7.06 -0.34 2.93
CA ILE A 47 6.79 -1.66 3.52
C ILE A 47 5.94 -2.45 2.54
N MET A 48 6.27 -3.72 2.31
CA MET A 48 5.50 -4.59 1.43
C MET A 48 5.54 -6.06 1.87
N GLY A 49 4.54 -6.82 1.46
CA GLY A 49 4.56 -8.26 1.62
C GLY A 49 5.54 -8.93 0.65
N ARG A 50 5.99 -10.14 0.98
CA ARG A 50 6.94 -10.93 0.18
C ARG A 50 6.51 -11.09 -1.28
N ARG A 51 5.24 -11.47 -1.51
CA ARG A 51 4.76 -11.68 -2.89
C ARG A 51 4.83 -10.40 -3.72
N THR A 52 4.51 -9.25 -3.14
CA THR A 52 4.63 -7.94 -3.80
C THR A 52 6.08 -7.63 -4.14
N PHE A 53 7.00 -7.89 -3.21
CA PHE A 53 8.43 -7.75 -3.46
C PHE A 53 8.90 -8.63 -4.61
N GLU A 54 8.53 -9.91 -4.61
CA GLU A 54 8.92 -10.87 -5.66
C GLU A 54 8.40 -10.45 -7.04
N LEU A 55 7.15 -9.98 -7.13
CA LEU A 55 6.58 -9.46 -8.38
C LEU A 55 7.34 -8.24 -8.88
N ILE A 56 7.58 -7.24 -8.05
CA ILE A 56 8.29 -6.02 -8.43
C ILE A 56 9.74 -6.32 -8.81
N ASN A 57 10.40 -7.20 -8.07
CA ASN A 57 11.80 -7.58 -8.32
C ASN A 57 11.98 -8.43 -9.58
N ALA A 58 10.92 -9.07 -10.08
CA ALA A 58 10.93 -9.87 -11.29
C ALA A 58 10.71 -9.05 -12.58
N VAL A 59 10.13 -7.87 -12.51
CA VAL A 59 9.67 -7.09 -13.68
C VAL A 59 10.80 -6.41 -14.46
N GLY A 60 12.00 -6.20 -13.88
CA GLY A 60 13.04 -5.50 -14.61
C GLY A 60 14.42 -5.52 -13.97
N GLU A 61 15.42 -5.06 -14.74
CA GLU A 61 16.80 -4.91 -14.25
C GLU A 61 16.94 -3.78 -13.23
N ASP A 62 16.04 -2.81 -13.25
CA ASP A 62 16.08 -1.61 -12.43
C ASP A 62 15.05 -1.63 -11.32
N TRP A 63 15.56 -1.71 -10.08
CA TRP A 63 14.73 -1.59 -8.89
C TRP A 63 14.09 -0.18 -8.79
N PRO A 64 12.74 -0.05 -8.77
CA PRO A 64 12.08 1.25 -8.88
C PRO A 64 12.22 2.14 -7.64
N TYR A 65 12.57 1.57 -6.49
CA TYR A 65 12.68 2.28 -5.21
C TYR A 65 14.13 2.52 -4.78
N ARG A 66 15.04 2.73 -5.74
CA ARG A 66 16.45 3.03 -5.43
C ARG A 66 16.56 4.22 -4.47
N GLY A 67 17.46 4.10 -3.49
CA GLY A 67 17.71 5.16 -2.51
C GLY A 67 16.66 5.27 -1.38
N LYS A 68 15.64 4.41 -1.38
CA LYS A 68 14.65 4.33 -0.29
C LYS A 68 14.80 2.99 0.44
N PRO A 69 14.82 2.98 1.79
CA PRO A 69 14.76 1.74 2.55
C PRO A 69 13.41 1.03 2.33
N VAL A 70 13.47 -0.28 2.09
CA VAL A 70 12.31 -1.13 1.86
C VAL A 70 12.33 -2.29 2.84
N PHE A 71 11.24 -2.46 3.57
CA PHE A 71 11.07 -3.51 4.58
C PHE A 71 10.04 -4.52 4.07
N VAL A 72 10.49 -5.74 3.82
CA VAL A 72 9.65 -6.83 3.28
C VAL A 72 9.20 -7.72 4.42
N LEU A 73 7.90 -7.82 4.62
CA LEU A 73 7.29 -8.74 5.59
C LEU A 73 7.48 -10.17 5.12
N SER A 74 8.43 -10.89 5.74
CA SER A 74 8.79 -12.26 5.37
C SER A 74 9.43 -12.99 6.52
N SER A 75 8.98 -14.23 6.80
CA SER A 75 9.61 -15.14 7.75
C SER A 75 10.88 -15.81 7.21
N HIS A 76 11.19 -15.62 5.93
CA HIS A 76 12.33 -16.26 5.27
C HIS A 76 13.23 -15.22 4.61
N SER A 77 14.48 -15.61 4.34
CA SER A 77 15.41 -14.79 3.54
C SER A 77 14.82 -14.42 2.19
N LEU A 78 15.12 -13.22 1.72
CA LEU A 78 14.69 -12.72 0.39
C LEU A 78 15.59 -13.22 -0.75
N GLY A 79 16.66 -13.95 -0.42
CA GLY A 79 17.66 -14.33 -1.41
C GLY A 79 18.42 -13.10 -1.91
N ARG A 80 18.53 -12.95 -3.24
CA ARG A 80 19.15 -11.78 -3.87
C ARG A 80 18.20 -10.59 -3.84
N ALA A 81 18.42 -9.68 -2.92
CA ALA A 81 17.64 -8.46 -2.80
C ALA A 81 18.44 -7.23 -3.26
N PRO A 82 17.79 -6.21 -3.84
CA PRO A 82 18.42 -4.94 -4.16
C PRO A 82 18.96 -4.22 -2.91
N THR A 83 19.92 -3.31 -3.11
CA THR A 83 20.44 -2.47 -2.02
C THR A 83 19.33 -1.66 -1.34
N GLY A 84 19.31 -1.66 -0.01
CA GLY A 84 18.29 -0.96 0.78
C GLY A 84 17.02 -1.78 1.05
N VAL A 85 16.96 -3.03 0.55
CA VAL A 85 15.83 -3.94 0.82
C VAL A 85 16.23 -4.94 1.91
N SER A 86 15.39 -5.11 2.92
CA SER A 86 15.60 -6.03 4.04
C SER A 86 14.33 -6.79 4.40
N ALA A 87 14.50 -8.04 4.89
CA ALA A 87 13.39 -8.80 5.44
C ALA A 87 13.10 -8.37 6.89
N THR A 88 11.81 -8.30 7.23
CA THR A 88 11.34 -8.08 8.60
C THR A 88 10.50 -9.28 9.01
N THR A 89 10.92 -9.98 10.08
CA THR A 89 10.35 -11.28 10.48
C THR A 89 9.29 -11.19 11.57
N ARG A 90 9.23 -10.08 12.30
CA ARG A 90 8.30 -9.87 13.42
C ARG A 90 7.07 -9.04 13.07
N GLY A 91 6.70 -9.03 11.78
CA GLY A 91 5.45 -8.46 11.29
C GLY A 91 5.45 -6.95 11.10
N MET A 92 4.24 -6.38 10.97
CA MET A 92 4.00 -4.99 10.59
C MET A 92 4.57 -4.00 11.61
N TRP A 93 4.40 -4.28 12.89
CA TRP A 93 4.87 -3.36 13.95
C TRP A 93 6.39 -3.13 13.88
N GLU A 94 7.19 -4.21 13.74
CA GLU A 94 8.65 -4.10 13.61
C GLU A 94 9.04 -3.35 12.33
N ALA A 95 8.40 -3.66 11.19
CA ALA A 95 8.65 -2.98 9.94
C ALA A 95 8.40 -1.47 10.06
N LEU A 96 7.34 -1.06 10.75
CA LEU A 96 7.03 0.34 11.00
C LEU A 96 8.05 1.02 11.92
N GLN A 97 8.55 0.33 12.96
CA GLN A 97 9.59 0.87 13.83
C GLN A 97 10.89 1.11 13.02
N GLN A 98 11.31 0.16 12.22
CA GLN A 98 12.49 0.28 11.36
C GLN A 98 12.30 1.40 10.32
N ALA A 99 11.14 1.49 9.69
CA ALA A 99 10.83 2.56 8.73
C ALA A 99 10.85 3.95 9.38
N ARG A 100 10.28 4.11 10.57
CA ARG A 100 10.30 5.38 11.33
C ARG A 100 11.69 5.80 11.80
N GLN A 101 12.58 4.85 12.05
CA GLN A 101 14.00 5.14 12.34
C GLN A 101 14.77 5.56 11.09
N ALA A 102 14.39 5.05 9.93
CA ALA A 102 15.06 5.31 8.66
C ALA A 102 14.66 6.65 8.02
N THR A 103 13.49 7.21 8.34
CA THR A 103 13.00 8.43 7.70
C THR A 103 12.06 9.26 8.58
N ALA A 104 12.08 10.59 8.35
CA ALA A 104 11.05 11.50 8.86
C ALA A 104 9.92 11.77 7.84
N LYS A 105 10.08 11.33 6.57
CA LYS A 105 9.06 11.41 5.52
C LYS A 105 8.01 10.31 5.68
N ASP A 106 6.97 10.36 4.86
CA ASP A 106 5.89 9.39 4.90
C ASP A 106 6.36 7.95 4.61
N ILE A 107 5.68 6.97 5.17
CA ILE A 107 5.91 5.54 4.98
C ILE A 107 4.78 5.00 4.11
N TRP A 108 5.14 4.38 3.00
CA TRP A 108 4.18 3.79 2.08
C TRP A 108 4.05 2.28 2.30
N ILE A 109 2.84 1.83 2.62
CA ILE A 109 2.47 0.41 2.53
C ILE A 109 2.12 0.13 1.08
N VAL A 110 3.05 -0.47 0.34
CA VAL A 110 2.92 -0.73 -1.11
C VAL A 110 1.85 -1.80 -1.39
N GLY A 111 1.78 -2.81 -0.54
CA GLY A 111 0.91 -3.98 -0.68
C GLY A 111 1.61 -5.27 -0.19
N GLY A 112 1.11 -6.52 -0.44
CA GLY A 112 -0.23 -6.84 -0.95
C GLY A 112 -1.33 -6.73 0.09
N ALA A 113 -2.52 -7.23 -0.27
CA ALA A 113 -3.73 -7.11 0.55
C ALA A 113 -3.53 -7.46 2.04
N VAL A 114 -2.84 -8.55 2.34
CA VAL A 114 -2.57 -8.98 3.73
C VAL A 114 -1.75 -7.94 4.50
N ALA A 115 -0.73 -7.34 3.88
CA ALA A 115 0.07 -6.30 4.53
C ALA A 115 -0.75 -5.03 4.77
N MET A 116 -1.57 -4.64 3.79
CA MET A 116 -2.47 -3.49 3.90
C MET A 116 -3.52 -3.71 4.98
N GLN A 117 -4.16 -4.88 4.99
CA GLN A 117 -5.18 -5.24 5.97
C GLN A 117 -4.61 -5.25 7.39
N SER A 118 -3.45 -5.91 7.61
CA SER A 118 -2.78 -5.91 8.91
C SER A 118 -2.48 -4.49 9.39
N ALA A 119 -1.92 -3.63 8.54
CA ALA A 119 -1.63 -2.26 8.92
C ALA A 119 -2.89 -1.45 9.28
N LEU A 120 -4.01 -1.71 8.61
CA LEU A 120 -5.28 -1.04 8.87
C LEU A 120 -5.92 -1.55 10.18
N GLU A 121 -5.99 -2.87 10.38
CA GLU A 121 -6.56 -3.49 11.57
C GLU A 121 -5.78 -3.12 12.85
N ASP A 122 -4.46 -2.99 12.74
CA ASP A 122 -3.58 -2.59 13.84
C ASP A 122 -3.59 -1.05 14.08
N GLY A 123 -4.40 -0.29 13.34
CA GLY A 123 -4.56 1.17 13.50
C GLY A 123 -3.33 1.99 13.08
N HIS A 124 -2.51 1.45 12.19
CA HIS A 124 -1.26 2.09 11.77
C HIS A 124 -1.42 3.07 10.62
N ILE A 125 -2.51 2.99 9.84
CA ILE A 125 -2.73 3.84 8.67
C ILE A 125 -3.25 5.21 9.08
N ASP A 126 -2.65 6.25 8.52
CA ASP A 126 -3.06 7.64 8.71
C ASP A 126 -3.83 8.17 7.50
N LEU A 127 -3.46 7.77 6.28
CA LEU A 127 -3.99 8.31 5.03
C LEU A 127 -4.15 7.22 3.96
N MET A 128 -5.25 7.27 3.21
CA MET A 128 -5.53 6.36 2.10
C MET A 128 -5.79 7.17 0.83
N ASP A 129 -4.94 6.99 -0.19
CA ASP A 129 -5.18 7.41 -1.57
C ASP A 129 -5.58 6.17 -2.37
N ILE A 130 -6.85 6.09 -2.76
CA ILE A 130 -7.42 4.97 -3.52
C ILE A 130 -7.76 5.46 -4.92
N PHE A 131 -7.16 4.82 -5.93
CA PHE A 131 -7.45 5.09 -7.34
C PHE A 131 -8.44 4.05 -7.86
N LEU A 132 -9.68 4.46 -8.06
CA LEU A 132 -10.70 3.64 -8.70
C LEU A 132 -10.50 3.70 -10.20
N VAL A 133 -10.06 2.58 -10.77
CA VAL A 133 -9.85 2.43 -12.20
C VAL A 133 -11.16 1.94 -12.83
N PRO A 134 -11.60 2.44 -14.00
CA PRO A 134 -12.88 2.09 -14.62
C PRO A 134 -12.84 0.70 -15.29
N VAL A 135 -12.45 -0.32 -14.52
CA VAL A 135 -12.36 -1.73 -14.91
C VAL A 135 -13.07 -2.57 -13.86
N MET A 136 -13.77 -3.61 -14.26
CA MET A 136 -14.33 -4.65 -13.39
C MET A 136 -13.60 -5.98 -13.67
N LEU A 137 -13.05 -6.60 -12.65
CA LEU A 137 -12.31 -7.87 -12.77
C LEU A 137 -13.18 -9.09 -12.47
N GLY A 138 -14.26 -8.94 -11.72
CA GLY A 138 -15.20 -9.99 -11.35
C GLY A 138 -14.66 -10.97 -10.31
N LYS A 139 -13.36 -11.23 -10.29
CA LYS A 139 -12.64 -12.04 -9.30
C LYS A 139 -11.18 -11.61 -9.21
N GLY A 140 -10.56 -11.84 -8.06
CA GLY A 140 -9.17 -11.48 -7.88
C GLY A 140 -8.75 -11.35 -6.42
N VAL A 141 -7.66 -10.64 -6.20
CA VAL A 141 -7.18 -10.28 -4.86
C VAL A 141 -7.90 -9.00 -4.43
N SER A 142 -8.82 -9.12 -3.49
CA SER A 142 -9.54 -7.97 -2.93
C SER A 142 -8.57 -7.03 -2.20
N LEU A 143 -8.78 -5.71 -2.32
CA LEU A 143 -8.04 -4.71 -1.56
C LEU A 143 -8.17 -4.94 -0.05
N LEU A 144 -9.39 -5.17 0.40
CA LEU A 144 -9.73 -5.43 1.80
C LEU A 144 -10.73 -6.60 1.83
N ASN A 145 -10.39 -7.63 2.59
CA ASN A 145 -11.25 -8.81 2.74
C ASN A 145 -11.39 -9.14 4.23
N ASP A 146 -12.64 -9.40 4.67
CA ASP A 146 -12.95 -9.84 6.05
C ASP A 146 -12.29 -8.98 7.14
N LEU A 147 -12.43 -7.66 7.04
CA LEU A 147 -11.96 -6.74 8.09
C LEU A 147 -12.59 -7.09 9.43
N ARG A 148 -11.75 -7.30 10.45
CA ARG A 148 -12.19 -7.66 11.80
C ARG A 148 -12.84 -6.50 12.55
N LEU A 149 -12.53 -5.26 12.14
CA LEU A 149 -13.00 -4.05 12.78
C LEU A 149 -13.66 -3.13 11.77
N ARG A 150 -14.77 -2.52 12.19
CA ARG A 150 -15.38 -1.43 11.43
C ARG A 150 -14.50 -0.19 11.58
N GLN A 151 -13.97 0.32 10.46
CA GLN A 151 -13.15 1.52 10.43
C GLN A 151 -13.95 2.70 9.87
N THR A 152 -13.91 3.83 10.54
CA THR A 152 -14.48 5.08 10.04
C THR A 152 -13.41 5.85 9.28
N LEU A 153 -13.78 6.33 8.08
CA LEU A 153 -12.91 7.14 7.22
C LEU A 153 -13.48 8.56 7.14
N ILE A 154 -12.60 9.55 7.18
CA ILE A 154 -12.95 10.96 7.00
C ILE A 154 -12.56 11.34 5.58
N PHE A 155 -13.52 11.77 4.78
CA PHE A 155 -13.28 12.22 3.42
C PHE A 155 -12.37 13.47 3.43
N ASP A 156 -11.29 13.42 2.64
CA ASP A 156 -10.28 14.49 2.56
C ASP A 156 -10.17 15.08 1.14
N GLY A 157 -10.60 14.33 0.11
CA GLY A 157 -10.58 14.85 -1.26
C GLY A 157 -10.93 13.84 -2.33
N ILE A 158 -11.26 14.38 -3.51
CA ILE A 158 -11.51 13.64 -4.73
C ILE A 158 -10.83 14.34 -5.90
N GLU A 159 -10.29 13.56 -6.83
CA GLU A 159 -9.72 14.01 -8.08
C GLU A 159 -10.15 13.05 -9.19
N SER A 160 -10.57 13.58 -10.33
CA SER A 160 -10.95 12.79 -11.51
C SER A 160 -10.00 13.06 -12.66
N PHE A 161 -9.68 12.02 -13.43
CA PHE A 161 -8.76 12.09 -14.56
C PHE A 161 -9.49 11.81 -15.87
N PRO A 162 -8.97 12.32 -17.03
CA PRO A 162 -9.67 12.25 -18.32
C PRO A 162 -9.95 10.83 -18.80
N ASP A 163 -9.17 9.84 -18.37
CA ASP A 163 -9.32 8.43 -18.71
C ASP A 163 -10.30 7.67 -17.81
N GLY A 164 -11.01 8.41 -16.94
CA GLY A 164 -12.04 7.86 -16.06
C GLY A 164 -11.53 7.35 -14.70
N VAL A 165 -10.24 7.41 -14.43
CA VAL A 165 -9.70 7.11 -13.09
C VAL A 165 -10.17 8.16 -12.10
N VAL A 166 -10.58 7.73 -10.91
CA VAL A 166 -10.97 8.62 -9.81
C VAL A 166 -10.12 8.31 -8.59
N LYS A 167 -9.42 9.32 -8.10
CA LYS A 167 -8.68 9.25 -6.83
C LYS A 167 -9.58 9.72 -5.69
N LEU A 168 -9.68 8.88 -4.68
CA LEU A 168 -10.34 9.20 -3.40
C LEU A 168 -9.28 9.28 -2.32
N ARG A 169 -9.32 10.35 -1.53
CA ARG A 169 -8.47 10.51 -0.36
C ARG A 169 -9.28 10.48 0.92
N TYR A 170 -8.82 9.66 1.87
CA TYR A 170 -9.41 9.54 3.19
C TYR A 170 -8.35 9.58 4.28
N ILE A 171 -8.67 10.30 5.37
CA ILE A 171 -7.96 10.20 6.64
C ILE A 171 -8.59 9.03 7.42
N VAL A 172 -7.75 8.13 7.93
CA VAL A 172 -8.20 7.04 8.78
C VAL A 172 -8.36 7.55 10.20
N SER A 173 -9.59 7.54 10.71
CA SER A 173 -9.86 7.95 12.09
C SER A 173 -9.20 6.95 13.03
N LYS A 174 -8.28 7.41 13.86
CA LYS A 174 -7.76 6.60 14.97
C LYS A 174 -8.91 6.41 15.95
N GLN A 175 -9.35 5.17 16.13
CA GLN A 175 -10.34 4.87 17.16
C GLN A 175 -9.71 5.21 18.52
N ASP A 176 -10.31 6.11 19.26
CA ASP A 176 -10.11 6.15 20.70
C ASP A 176 -10.45 4.76 21.21
N GLY A 177 -9.54 4.14 21.96
CA GLY A 177 -9.55 2.71 22.32
C GLY A 177 -10.92 2.16 22.74
N PRO A 178 -11.06 0.86 23.02
CA PRO A 178 -12.35 0.20 23.16
C PRO A 178 -13.25 1.00 24.10
N ARG A 179 -14.35 1.55 23.56
CA ARG A 179 -15.41 2.10 24.42
C ARG A 179 -15.90 0.94 25.27
N ALA A 180 -15.59 0.99 26.57
CA ALA A 180 -16.20 0.11 27.55
C ALA A 180 -17.70 0.14 27.31
N GLN A 181 -18.26 -1.00 26.92
CA GLN A 181 -19.70 -1.16 26.86
C GLN A 181 -20.20 -1.05 28.31
N THR A 182 -20.88 0.04 28.61
CA THR A 182 -21.75 0.16 29.78
C THR A 182 -23.07 -0.55 29.53
#